data_22ac0fbb947b061df032251bef8c8529
#
_entry.id   22ac0fbb947b061df032251bef8c8529
#
_cell.length_a   1.000
_cell.length_b   1.000
_cell.length_c   1.000
_cell.angle_alpha   90.00
_cell.angle_beta   90.00
_cell.angle_gamma   90.00
#
_symmetry.space_group_name_H-M   'P 1'
#
loop_
_entity.id
_entity.type
_entity.pdbx_description
1 polymer ?
#
loop_
_entity_poly.entity_id
_entity_poly.type
_entity_poly.pdbx_seq_one_letter_code
_entity_poly.pdbx_strand_id
1 'polypeptide(L)'
;MPSPTNKAQDNSIRENVYRVIRENITSLQLAPGTTVSTQELAAKLQVSRTPVREAFIRLQKEDLVEITPQKGTMVSRIDLTRAEKERFIRESLETAILPLFLQNCTEPDLKELELLIEKQKACFTGLKPLEFIALDNQFHQRFFELAGQDLSWDVVASTN
;
A
#
# COMPACT_ATOMS: atom_id res chain seq x y z
N MET A 1 -20.97 27.49 15.20
CA MET A 1 -20.93 26.22 14.47
C MET A 1 -20.00 26.39 13.29
N PRO A 2 -18.98 25.56 13.06
CA PRO A 2 -18.11 25.68 11.91
C PRO A 2 -18.88 25.33 10.63
N SER A 3 -18.71 26.17 9.60
CA SER A 3 -19.35 26.03 8.29
C SER A 3 -19.01 24.69 7.62
N PRO A 4 -19.92 24.07 6.87
CA PRO A 4 -19.69 22.75 6.21
C PRO A 4 -18.51 22.72 5.23
N THR A 5 -18.15 23.85 4.62
CA THR A 5 -16.97 24.03 3.77
C THR A 5 -15.65 23.79 4.49
N ASN A 6 -15.56 24.11 5.79
CA ASN A 6 -14.32 23.96 6.56
C ASN A 6 -14.02 22.49 6.90
N LYS A 7 -15.06 21.66 7.13
CA LYS A 7 -14.90 20.21 7.39
C LYS A 7 -14.42 19.41 6.17
N ALA A 8 -14.92 19.74 4.98
CA ALA A 8 -14.50 19.06 3.76
C ALA A 8 -13.04 19.36 3.40
N GLN A 9 -12.62 20.62 3.59
CA GLN A 9 -11.25 21.08 3.36
C GLN A 9 -10.27 20.47 4.38
N ASP A 10 -10.67 20.37 5.64
CA ASP A 10 -9.87 19.75 6.72
C ASP A 10 -9.69 18.25 6.48
N ASN A 11 -10.71 17.56 6.01
CA ASN A 11 -10.64 16.14 5.66
C ASN A 11 -9.73 15.89 4.44
N SER A 12 -9.76 16.78 3.44
CA SER A 12 -8.87 16.73 2.28
C SER A 12 -7.39 16.92 2.68
N ILE A 13 -7.09 17.83 3.61
CA ILE A 13 -5.73 18.05 4.13
C ILE A 13 -5.23 16.80 4.87
N ARG A 14 -6.04 16.20 5.74
CA ARG A 14 -5.69 14.98 6.49
C ARG A 14 -5.36 13.81 5.57
N GLU A 15 -6.20 13.60 4.57
CA GLU A 15 -6.01 12.53 3.59
C GLU A 15 -4.76 12.76 2.74
N ASN A 16 -4.53 13.99 2.30
CA ASN A 16 -3.33 14.34 1.54
C ASN A 16 -2.05 14.14 2.37
N VAL A 17 -2.03 14.58 3.63
CA VAL A 17 -0.89 14.39 4.54
C VAL A 17 -0.59 12.92 4.76
N TYR A 18 -1.61 12.11 5.03
CA TYR A 18 -1.46 10.66 5.18
C TYR A 18 -0.87 10.03 3.91
N ARG A 19 -1.44 10.34 2.74
CA ARG A 19 -0.98 9.81 1.45
C ARG A 19 0.48 10.17 1.17
N VAL A 20 0.86 11.42 1.35
CA VAL A 20 2.23 11.89 1.12
C VAL A 20 3.24 11.19 2.04
N ILE A 21 2.91 11.04 3.34
CA ILE A 21 3.82 10.36 4.27
C ILE A 21 3.92 8.87 3.90
N ARG A 22 2.80 8.22 3.59
CA ARG A 22 2.76 6.82 3.16
C ARG A 22 3.60 6.60 1.91
N GLU A 23 3.44 7.44 0.89
CA GLU A 23 4.23 7.39 -0.35
C GLU A 23 5.74 7.55 -0.08
N ASN A 24 6.14 8.46 0.81
CA ASN A 24 7.53 8.65 1.16
C ASN A 24 8.14 7.43 1.90
N ILE A 25 7.35 6.73 2.70
CA ILE A 25 7.79 5.50 3.37
C ILE A 25 7.88 4.36 2.35
N THR A 26 6.84 4.12 1.57
CA THR A 26 6.79 3.00 0.62
C THR A 26 7.77 3.16 -0.56
N SER A 27 8.12 4.41 -0.92
CA SER A 27 9.16 4.71 -1.91
C SER A 27 10.58 4.78 -1.32
N LEU A 28 10.75 4.48 -0.02
CA LEU A 28 12.01 4.53 0.72
C LEU A 28 12.67 5.92 0.81
N GLN A 29 11.96 6.99 0.48
CA GLN A 29 12.44 8.37 0.73
C GLN A 29 12.53 8.64 2.24
N LEU A 30 11.65 8.04 3.03
CA LEU A 30 11.79 7.88 4.47
C LEU A 30 12.22 6.42 4.74
N ALA A 31 13.51 6.23 4.90
CA ALA A 31 14.08 4.89 5.05
C ALA A 31 13.61 4.18 6.34
N PRO A 32 13.48 2.84 6.35
CA PRO A 32 13.20 2.05 7.55
C PRO A 32 14.17 2.37 8.70
N GLY A 33 13.65 2.54 9.90
CA GLY A 33 14.42 2.91 11.09
C GLY A 33 14.69 4.42 11.23
N THR A 34 14.28 5.25 10.28
CA THR A 34 14.42 6.72 10.37
C THR A 34 13.45 7.28 11.40
N THR A 35 13.96 8.13 12.31
CA THR A 35 13.11 8.89 13.22
C THR A 35 12.55 10.13 12.51
N VAL A 36 11.25 10.34 12.62
CA VAL A 36 10.52 11.39 11.94
C VAL A 36 9.89 12.34 12.96
N SER A 37 10.23 13.64 12.85
CA SER A 37 9.66 14.67 13.71
C SER A 37 8.32 15.17 13.16
N THR A 38 7.27 15.09 14.00
CA THR A 38 5.96 15.69 13.67
C THR A 38 6.07 17.17 13.35
N GLN A 39 6.97 17.88 14.05
CA GLN A 39 7.17 19.32 13.87
C GLN A 39 7.82 19.64 12.53
N GLU A 40 8.87 18.91 12.17
CA GLU A 40 9.59 19.10 10.90
C GLU A 40 8.72 18.74 9.69
N LEU A 41 7.96 17.64 9.78
CA LEU A 41 7.02 17.25 8.74
C LEU A 41 5.88 18.27 8.58
N ALA A 42 5.30 18.75 9.68
CA ALA A 42 4.27 19.78 9.63
C ALA A 42 4.78 21.06 8.95
N ALA A 43 6.01 21.46 9.27
CA ALA A 43 6.64 22.62 8.62
C ALA A 43 6.90 22.38 7.12
N LYS A 44 7.42 21.20 6.73
CA LYS A 44 7.66 20.86 5.32
C LYS A 44 6.37 20.81 4.49
N LEU A 45 5.30 20.27 5.07
CA LEU A 45 4.00 20.14 4.40
C LEU A 45 3.13 21.39 4.53
N GLN A 46 3.60 22.42 5.24
CA GLN A 46 2.87 23.68 5.49
C GLN A 46 1.49 23.46 6.14
N VAL A 47 1.41 22.53 7.07
CA VAL A 47 0.18 22.19 7.82
C VAL A 47 0.42 22.29 9.34
N SER A 48 -0.66 22.25 10.12
CA SER A 48 -0.56 22.12 11.58
C SER A 48 -0.04 20.72 11.98
N ARG A 49 0.36 20.55 13.25
CA ARG A 49 0.83 19.24 13.77
C ARG A 49 -0.29 18.19 13.86
N THR A 50 -1.54 18.61 13.94
CA THR A 50 -2.69 17.72 14.13
C THR A 50 -2.86 16.72 12.98
N PRO A 51 -2.99 17.11 11.70
CA PRO A 51 -3.12 16.16 10.59
C PRO A 51 -1.90 15.23 10.47
N VAL A 52 -0.69 15.67 10.84
CA VAL A 52 0.50 14.81 10.83
C VAL A 52 0.41 13.73 11.92
N ARG A 53 -0.05 14.08 13.12
CA ARG A 53 -0.26 13.11 14.21
C ARG A 53 -1.33 12.08 13.86
N GLU A 54 -2.44 12.52 13.26
CA GLU A 54 -3.50 11.63 12.80
C GLU A 54 -3.01 10.68 11.69
N ALA A 55 -2.21 11.19 10.76
CA ALA A 55 -1.56 10.37 9.75
C ALA A 55 -0.65 9.31 10.38
N PHE A 56 0.18 9.65 11.35
CA PHE A 56 1.02 8.68 12.06
C PHE A 56 0.20 7.61 12.80
N ILE A 57 -0.92 7.97 13.43
CA ILE A 57 -1.81 6.98 14.08
C ILE A 57 -2.40 5.99 13.05
N ARG A 58 -2.73 6.46 11.85
CA ARG A 58 -3.20 5.57 10.76
C ARG A 58 -2.07 4.67 10.27
N LEU A 59 -0.90 5.24 10.00
CA LEU A 59 0.28 4.51 9.54
C LEU A 59 0.79 3.48 10.56
N GLN A 60 0.61 3.75 11.86
CA GLN A 60 0.92 2.78 12.92
C GLN A 60 -0.01 1.56 12.86
N LYS A 61 -1.27 1.73 12.50
CA LYS A 61 -2.21 0.60 12.30
C LYS A 61 -1.86 -0.25 11.07
N GLU A 62 -1.11 0.32 10.14
CA GLU A 62 -0.57 -0.34 8.94
C GLU A 62 0.86 -0.88 9.17
N ASP A 63 1.35 -0.84 10.42
CA ASP A 63 2.71 -1.23 10.81
C ASP A 63 3.84 -0.47 10.07
N LEU A 64 3.52 0.66 9.42
CA LEU A 64 4.49 1.48 8.69
C LEU A 64 5.32 2.40 9.58
N VAL A 65 4.84 2.72 10.78
CA VAL A 65 5.58 3.50 11.78
C VAL A 65 5.36 2.98 13.19
N GLU A 66 6.34 3.19 14.05
CA GLU A 66 6.28 2.94 15.49
C GLU A 66 6.24 4.29 16.23
N ILE A 67 5.18 4.52 17.01
CA ILE A 67 5.05 5.71 17.85
C ILE A 67 5.47 5.34 19.28
N THR A 68 6.60 5.85 19.71
CA THR A 68 7.07 5.66 21.08
C THR A 68 6.84 6.94 21.89
N PRO A 69 6.10 6.89 23.01
CA PRO A 69 5.93 8.05 23.88
C PRO A 69 7.28 8.68 24.26
N GLN A 70 7.39 9.98 24.17
CA GLN A 70 8.59 10.78 24.47
C GLN A 70 9.81 10.56 23.57
N LYS A 71 9.87 9.49 22.75
CA LYS A 71 10.97 9.22 21.81
C LYS A 71 10.66 9.63 20.37
N GLY A 72 9.37 9.82 20.03
CA GLY A 72 8.93 10.26 18.70
C GLY A 72 8.38 9.12 17.86
N THR A 73 8.29 9.36 16.56
CA THR A 73 7.80 8.42 15.56
C THR A 73 8.99 7.91 14.73
N MET A 74 9.10 6.61 14.57
CA MET A 74 10.13 5.97 13.75
C MET A 74 9.45 5.20 12.61
N VAL A 75 10.01 5.25 11.41
CA VAL A 75 9.60 4.38 10.30
C VAL A 75 9.93 2.94 10.68
N SER A 76 8.95 2.05 10.59
CA SER A 76 9.12 0.64 10.96
C SER A 76 10.25 0.00 10.16
N ARG A 77 10.98 -0.91 10.80
CA ARG A 77 11.97 -1.73 10.11
C ARG A 77 11.26 -2.84 9.35
N ILE A 78 11.82 -3.26 8.23
CA ILE A 78 11.28 -4.38 7.46
C ILE A 78 11.52 -5.67 8.26
N ASP A 79 10.44 -6.35 8.62
CA ASP A 79 10.49 -7.67 9.25
C ASP A 79 10.54 -8.75 8.17
N LEU A 80 11.74 -9.24 7.87
CA LEU A 80 11.95 -10.27 6.86
C LEU A 80 11.24 -11.58 7.21
N THR A 81 11.14 -11.93 8.51
CA THR A 81 10.44 -13.14 8.94
C THR A 81 8.94 -13.05 8.66
N ARG A 82 8.36 -11.86 8.89
CA ARG A 82 6.97 -11.59 8.55
C ARG A 82 6.76 -11.65 7.04
N ALA A 83 7.61 -10.97 6.27
CA ALA A 83 7.55 -10.97 4.80
C ALA A 83 7.63 -12.39 4.19
N GLU A 84 8.46 -13.27 4.76
CA GLU A 84 8.54 -14.68 4.34
C GLU A 84 7.23 -15.44 4.62
N LYS A 85 6.59 -15.21 5.77
CA LYS A 85 5.29 -15.83 6.11
C LYS A 85 4.17 -15.32 5.21
N GLU A 86 4.13 -14.03 4.94
CA GLU A 86 3.15 -13.41 4.02
C GLU A 86 3.33 -13.95 2.60
N ARG A 87 4.57 -14.04 2.12
CA ARG A 87 4.89 -14.68 0.84
C ARG A 87 4.42 -16.13 0.78
N PHE A 88 4.61 -16.91 1.84
CA PHE A 88 4.16 -18.30 1.90
C PHE A 88 2.63 -18.41 1.77
N ILE A 89 1.87 -17.53 2.46
CA ILE A 89 0.40 -17.48 2.36
C ILE A 89 -0.01 -17.20 0.90
N ARG A 90 0.57 -16.15 0.30
CA ARG A 90 0.28 -15.77 -1.08
C ARG A 90 0.58 -16.90 -2.05
N GLU A 91 1.79 -17.47 -2.03
CA GLU A 91 2.23 -18.57 -2.89
C GLU A 91 1.32 -19.80 -2.76
N SER A 92 0.90 -20.13 -1.52
CA SER A 92 0.01 -21.26 -1.26
C SER A 92 -1.37 -21.05 -1.89
N LEU A 93 -1.96 -19.87 -1.72
CA LEU A 93 -3.28 -19.55 -2.26
C LEU A 93 -3.23 -19.41 -3.78
N GLU A 94 -2.24 -18.72 -4.34
CA GLU A 94 -2.07 -18.57 -5.79
C GLU A 94 -1.89 -19.94 -6.46
N THR A 95 -1.09 -20.82 -5.89
CA THR A 95 -0.93 -22.18 -6.42
C THR A 95 -2.23 -22.97 -6.38
N ALA A 96 -3.00 -22.85 -5.29
CA ALA A 96 -4.26 -23.57 -5.13
C ALA A 96 -5.35 -23.10 -6.12
N ILE A 97 -5.37 -21.84 -6.50
CA ILE A 97 -6.39 -21.31 -7.44
C ILE A 97 -6.07 -21.55 -8.92
N LEU A 98 -4.80 -21.84 -9.28
CA LEU A 98 -4.41 -22.01 -10.68
C LEU A 98 -5.27 -23.01 -11.47
N PRO A 99 -5.64 -24.21 -10.95
CA PRO A 99 -6.52 -25.11 -11.68
C PRO A 99 -7.91 -24.52 -11.96
N LEU A 100 -8.46 -23.73 -11.01
CA LEU A 100 -9.75 -23.07 -11.15
C LEU A 100 -9.67 -21.93 -12.17
N PHE A 101 -8.61 -21.14 -12.10
CA PHE A 101 -8.31 -20.11 -13.09
C PHE A 101 -8.25 -20.70 -14.51
N LEU A 102 -7.49 -21.78 -14.72
CA LEU A 102 -7.34 -22.43 -16.04
C LEU A 102 -8.66 -22.98 -16.59
N GLN A 103 -9.61 -23.36 -15.73
CA GLN A 103 -10.93 -23.83 -16.16
C GLN A 103 -11.83 -22.70 -16.64
N ASN A 104 -11.67 -21.49 -16.10
CA ASN A 104 -12.58 -20.36 -16.33
C ASN A 104 -11.98 -19.30 -17.26
N CYS A 105 -10.66 -19.26 -17.41
CA CYS A 105 -9.95 -18.23 -18.18
C CYS A 105 -10.26 -18.34 -19.67
N THR A 106 -10.61 -17.22 -20.27
CA THR A 106 -10.89 -17.10 -21.71
C THR A 106 -9.78 -16.36 -22.45
N GLU A 107 -9.78 -16.41 -23.77
CA GLU A 107 -8.82 -15.67 -24.62
C GLU A 107 -8.83 -14.14 -24.37
N PRO A 108 -9.98 -13.47 -24.18
CA PRO A 108 -10.01 -12.07 -23.76
C PRO A 108 -9.33 -11.81 -22.41
N ASP A 109 -9.50 -12.71 -21.42
CA ASP A 109 -8.86 -12.57 -20.10
C ASP A 109 -7.34 -12.67 -20.20
N LEU A 110 -6.84 -13.60 -21.02
CA LEU A 110 -5.39 -13.71 -21.29
C LEU A 110 -4.82 -12.42 -21.88
N LYS A 111 -5.52 -11.78 -22.83
CA LYS A 111 -5.09 -10.51 -23.40
C LYS A 111 -5.06 -9.36 -22.36
N GLU A 112 -6.02 -9.35 -21.44
CA GLU A 112 -6.02 -8.40 -20.33
C GLU A 112 -4.79 -8.60 -19.42
N LEU A 113 -4.48 -9.84 -19.07
CA LEU A 113 -3.31 -10.19 -18.26
C LEU A 113 -1.99 -9.85 -18.99
N GLU A 114 -1.89 -10.12 -20.27
CA GLU A 114 -0.74 -9.73 -21.09
C GLU A 114 -0.53 -8.21 -21.08
N LEU A 115 -1.62 -7.43 -21.19
CA LEU A 115 -1.55 -5.97 -21.12
C LEU A 115 -1.06 -5.48 -19.75
N LEU A 116 -1.47 -6.13 -18.65
CA LEU A 116 -0.96 -5.80 -17.32
C LEU A 116 0.54 -6.07 -17.21
N ILE A 117 1.03 -7.18 -17.76
CA ILE A 117 2.47 -7.51 -17.81
C ILE A 117 3.24 -6.45 -18.62
N GLU A 118 2.74 -6.03 -19.78
CA GLU A 118 3.40 -4.98 -20.57
C GLU A 118 3.46 -3.65 -19.83
N LYS A 119 2.40 -3.27 -19.11
CA LYS A 119 2.42 -2.08 -18.24
C LYS A 119 3.44 -2.21 -17.10
N GLN A 120 3.54 -3.38 -16.47
CA GLN A 120 4.55 -3.65 -15.43
C GLN A 120 5.97 -3.52 -16.00
N LYS A 121 6.26 -4.08 -17.18
CA LYS A 121 7.55 -3.91 -17.86
C LYS A 121 7.91 -2.44 -18.10
N ALA A 122 6.93 -1.62 -18.49
CA ALA A 122 7.14 -0.19 -18.68
C ALA A 122 7.52 0.55 -17.37
N CYS A 123 7.05 0.06 -16.22
CA CYS A 123 7.40 0.64 -14.92
C CYS A 123 8.88 0.44 -14.57
N PHE A 124 9.52 -0.64 -15.00
CA PHE A 124 10.96 -0.86 -14.82
C PHE A 124 11.80 0.19 -15.52
N THR A 125 11.47 0.50 -16.77
CA THR A 125 12.18 1.52 -17.55
C THR A 125 11.93 2.93 -17.05
N GLY A 126 10.73 3.18 -16.47
CA GLY A 126 10.33 4.46 -15.92
C GLY A 126 10.72 4.69 -14.45
N LEU A 127 11.35 3.70 -13.79
CA LEU A 127 11.66 3.73 -12.34
C LEU A 127 10.45 4.11 -11.48
N LYS A 128 9.30 3.45 -11.73
CA LYS A 128 8.02 3.73 -11.05
C LYS A 128 7.60 2.56 -10.12
N PRO A 129 8.25 2.37 -8.98
CA PRO A 129 8.01 1.20 -8.13
C PRO A 129 6.59 1.11 -7.57
N LEU A 130 5.96 2.22 -7.21
CA LEU A 130 4.60 2.21 -6.68
C LEU A 130 3.56 1.86 -7.76
N GLU A 131 3.76 2.32 -8.99
CA GLU A 131 2.90 1.99 -10.12
C GLU A 131 3.07 0.49 -10.48
N PHE A 132 4.30 -0.03 -10.41
CA PHE A 132 4.56 -1.46 -10.58
C PHE A 132 3.80 -2.31 -9.55
N ILE A 133 3.90 -1.99 -8.26
CA ILE A 133 3.20 -2.72 -7.19
C ILE A 133 1.68 -2.71 -7.40
N ALA A 134 1.11 -1.56 -7.81
CA ALA A 134 -0.32 -1.46 -8.07
C ALA A 134 -0.76 -2.36 -9.24
N LEU A 135 0.03 -2.40 -10.31
CA LEU A 135 -0.22 -3.26 -11.48
C LEU A 135 -0.01 -4.75 -11.18
N ASP A 136 0.98 -5.07 -10.34
CA ASP A 136 1.24 -6.42 -9.85
C ASP A 136 0.05 -6.95 -9.03
N ASN A 137 -0.45 -6.13 -8.11
CA ASN A 137 -1.64 -6.48 -7.35
C ASN A 137 -2.88 -6.67 -8.25
N GLN A 138 -3.09 -5.82 -9.26
CA GLN A 138 -4.18 -6.00 -10.23
C GLN A 138 -4.03 -7.30 -11.02
N PHE A 139 -2.81 -7.64 -11.45
CA PHE A 139 -2.53 -8.88 -12.16
C PHE A 139 -2.89 -10.10 -11.30
N HIS A 140 -2.42 -10.17 -10.07
CA HIS A 140 -2.71 -11.28 -9.17
C HIS A 140 -4.20 -11.33 -8.77
N GLN A 141 -4.81 -10.19 -8.47
CA GLN A 141 -6.24 -10.12 -8.17
C GLN A 141 -7.10 -10.74 -9.27
N ARG A 142 -6.73 -10.49 -10.54
CA ARG A 142 -7.47 -11.03 -11.67
C ARG A 142 -7.49 -12.56 -11.71
N PHE A 143 -6.43 -13.23 -11.25
CA PHE A 143 -6.42 -14.68 -11.12
C PHE A 143 -7.46 -15.17 -10.12
N PHE A 144 -7.59 -14.52 -8.97
CA PHE A 144 -8.57 -14.88 -7.95
C PHE A 144 -9.99 -14.62 -8.42
N GLU A 145 -10.25 -13.51 -9.10
CA GLU A 145 -11.57 -13.18 -9.68
C GLU A 145 -11.99 -14.25 -10.70
N LEU A 146 -11.13 -14.60 -11.64
CA LEU A 146 -11.42 -15.62 -12.66
C LEU A 146 -11.56 -17.02 -12.06
N ALA A 147 -10.89 -17.28 -10.95
CA ALA A 147 -11.06 -18.51 -10.17
C ALA A 147 -12.33 -18.52 -9.30
N GLY A 148 -13.09 -17.40 -9.20
CA GLY A 148 -14.24 -17.23 -8.29
C GLY A 148 -13.85 -17.27 -6.81
N GLN A 149 -12.64 -16.76 -6.47
CA GLN A 149 -12.03 -16.84 -5.15
C GLN A 149 -11.74 -15.44 -4.57
N ASP A 150 -12.69 -14.50 -4.68
CA ASP A 150 -12.54 -13.11 -4.23
C ASP A 150 -12.19 -13.02 -2.74
N LEU A 151 -12.82 -13.85 -1.90
CA LEU A 151 -12.53 -13.89 -0.47
C LEU A 151 -11.07 -14.30 -0.16
N SER A 152 -10.52 -15.19 -0.98
CA SER A 152 -9.11 -15.59 -0.85
C SER A 152 -8.17 -14.45 -1.24
N TRP A 153 -8.58 -13.62 -2.22
CA TRP A 153 -7.86 -12.39 -2.55
C TRP A 153 -7.86 -11.39 -1.38
N ASP A 154 -8.99 -11.20 -0.70
CA ASP A 154 -9.08 -10.31 0.46
C ASP A 154 -8.06 -10.70 1.56
N VAL A 155 -7.83 -12.00 1.76
CA VAL A 155 -6.79 -12.50 2.67
C VAL A 155 -5.40 -12.10 2.17
N VAL A 156 -5.07 -12.35 0.90
CA VAL A 156 -3.77 -11.95 0.31
C VAL A 156 -3.57 -10.44 0.39
N ALA A 157 -4.57 -9.66 -0.01
CA ALA A 157 -4.50 -8.19 0.00
C ALA A 157 -4.31 -7.60 1.39
N SER A 158 -4.80 -8.28 2.44
CA SER A 158 -4.62 -7.85 3.84
C SER A 158 -3.21 -8.09 4.38
N THR A 159 -2.41 -8.91 3.70
CA THR A 159 -1.00 -9.21 4.07
C THR A 159 0.01 -8.40 3.26
N ASN A 160 -0.41 -7.60 2.28
CA ASN A 160 0.45 -6.79 1.40
C ASN A 160 0.76 -5.39 1.96
#